data_4a3e85dd82c36f756e0b3d209beaa42f
#
_entry.id   4a3e85dd82c36f756e0b3d209beaa42f
#
_cell.length_a   1.000
_cell.length_b   1.000
_cell.length_c   1.000
_cell.angle_alpha   90.00
_cell.angle_beta   90.00
_cell.angle_gamma   90.00
#
_symmetry.space_group_name_H-M   'P 1'
#
loop_
_entity.id
_entity.type
_entity.pdbx_description
1 polymer ?
#
loop_
_entity_poly.entity_id
_entity_poly.type
_entity_poly.pdbx_seq_one_letter_code
_entity_poly.pdbx_strand_id
1 'polypeptide(L)'
;MKKILVCLFLFVLLTGCRHKLPEPESMIAEASDQINRPEIIDIRHIVEGRNVKIECIVSGVSFVSSDQNNGKIMLYVDGEKVGEYKTPAFIVKNLEPGTHRLKIEVVNQNNLSYGINRQFLVTIK
;
A
#
# COMPACT_ATOMS: atom_id res chain seq x y z
N MET A 1 -15.74 65.51 -30.68
CA MET A 1 -14.53 64.84 -30.17
C MET A 1 -14.67 64.31 -28.74
N LYS A 2 -15.28 65.02 -27.82
CA LYS A 2 -15.46 64.52 -26.44
C LYS A 2 -16.29 63.24 -26.31
N LYS A 3 -17.31 63.05 -27.14
CA LYS A 3 -18.18 61.87 -27.12
C LYS A 3 -17.48 60.58 -27.62
N ILE A 4 -16.51 60.73 -28.56
CA ILE A 4 -15.73 59.60 -29.09
C ILE A 4 -14.73 59.14 -28.05
N LEU A 5 -14.14 60.09 -27.32
CA LEU A 5 -13.18 59.77 -26.26
C LEU A 5 -13.78 58.99 -25.11
N VAL A 6 -15.03 59.33 -24.74
CA VAL A 6 -15.79 58.63 -23.70
C VAL A 6 -16.15 57.20 -24.10
N CYS A 7 -16.53 56.99 -25.37
CA CYS A 7 -16.77 55.64 -25.91
C CYS A 7 -15.53 54.77 -25.97
N LEU A 8 -14.36 55.36 -26.29
CA LEU A 8 -13.10 54.64 -26.31
C LEU A 8 -12.68 54.23 -24.87
N PHE A 9 -12.94 55.11 -23.89
CA PHE A 9 -12.60 54.80 -22.50
C PHE A 9 -13.53 53.72 -21.90
N LEU A 10 -14.78 53.64 -22.35
CA LEU A 10 -15.70 52.61 -21.89
C LEU A 10 -15.38 51.21 -22.45
N PHE A 11 -14.71 51.15 -23.63
CA PHE A 11 -14.36 49.86 -24.25
C PHE A 11 -13.16 49.18 -23.60
N VAL A 12 -12.30 49.93 -22.90
CA VAL A 12 -11.14 49.41 -22.20
C VAL A 12 -11.47 48.71 -20.87
N LEU A 13 -12.67 48.97 -20.33
CA LEU A 13 -13.12 48.36 -19.06
C LEU A 13 -13.71 46.96 -19.25
N LEU A 14 -13.86 46.46 -20.46
CA LEU A 14 -14.47 45.15 -20.77
C LEU A 14 -13.41 44.03 -20.97
N THR A 15 -12.11 44.31 -20.84
CA THR A 15 -11.09 43.28 -20.75
C THR A 15 -11.07 42.70 -19.34
N GLY A 16 -12.17 42.09 -18.94
CA GLY A 16 -12.20 41.26 -17.76
C GLY A 16 -11.22 40.10 -17.91
N CYS A 17 -10.24 40.03 -17.05
CA CYS A 17 -9.40 38.85 -16.89
C CYS A 17 -10.30 37.63 -16.72
N ARG A 18 -10.37 36.80 -17.75
CA ARG A 18 -10.80 35.42 -17.57
C ARG A 18 -9.71 34.73 -16.77
N HIS A 19 -9.82 34.80 -15.46
CA HIS A 19 -9.22 33.75 -14.64
C HIS A 19 -9.94 32.47 -15.03
N LYS A 20 -9.24 31.63 -15.80
CA LYS A 20 -9.59 30.22 -15.82
C LYS A 20 -9.40 29.76 -14.40
N LEU A 21 -10.51 29.51 -13.69
CA LEU A 21 -10.51 28.67 -12.51
C LEU A 21 -9.72 27.40 -12.89
N PRO A 22 -8.74 26.97 -12.13
CA PRO A 22 -8.17 25.67 -12.35
C PRO A 22 -9.34 24.68 -12.32
N GLU A 23 -9.58 24.07 -13.45
CA GLU A 23 -10.48 22.94 -13.59
C GLU A 23 -10.04 21.98 -12.49
N PRO A 24 -10.91 21.53 -11.57
CA PRO A 24 -10.52 20.54 -10.63
C PRO A 24 -10.07 19.34 -11.45
N GLU A 25 -8.76 19.13 -11.52
CA GLU A 25 -8.20 17.91 -12.05
C GLU A 25 -8.95 16.81 -11.34
N SER A 26 -9.66 16.03 -12.11
CA SER A 26 -10.49 14.96 -11.59
C SER A 26 -9.61 14.03 -10.78
N MET A 27 -9.61 14.21 -9.46
CA MET A 27 -8.98 13.27 -8.50
C MET A 27 -9.59 11.85 -8.56
N ILE A 28 -10.49 11.63 -9.51
CA ILE A 28 -11.18 10.34 -9.70
C ILE A 28 -10.28 9.33 -10.43
N ALA A 29 -9.27 9.78 -11.19
CA ALA A 29 -8.39 8.87 -11.93
C ALA A 29 -7.30 8.22 -11.07
N GLU A 30 -6.89 8.86 -9.97
CA GLU A 30 -5.88 8.27 -9.08
C GLU A 30 -6.48 7.31 -8.03
N ALA A 31 -7.75 7.45 -7.68
CA ALA A 31 -8.40 6.58 -6.72
C ALA A 31 -8.72 5.18 -7.25
N SER A 32 -8.86 5.01 -8.58
CA SER A 32 -9.16 3.72 -9.18
C SER A 32 -7.93 2.84 -9.41
N ASP A 33 -6.74 3.44 -9.56
CA ASP A 33 -5.49 2.70 -9.72
C ASP A 33 -4.92 2.19 -8.37
N GLN A 34 -5.34 2.78 -7.27
CA GLN A 34 -4.87 2.35 -5.94
C GLN A 34 -5.62 1.12 -5.40
N ILE A 35 -6.83 0.84 -5.91
CA ILE A 35 -7.67 -0.26 -5.40
C ILE A 35 -7.11 -1.65 -5.76
N ASN A 36 -6.25 -1.74 -6.76
CA ASN A 36 -5.67 -3.00 -7.24
C ASN A 36 -4.18 -3.22 -6.93
N ARG A 37 -3.54 -2.30 -6.21
CA ARG A 37 -2.14 -2.51 -5.81
C ARG A 37 -2.10 -3.40 -4.58
N PRO A 38 -1.30 -4.47 -4.62
CA PRO A 38 -1.06 -5.27 -3.43
C PRO A 38 -0.50 -4.40 -2.29
N GLU A 39 -1.08 -4.52 -1.10
CA GLU A 39 -0.63 -3.80 0.09
C GLU A 39 -0.83 -4.65 1.35
N ILE A 40 0.14 -4.60 2.27
CA ILE A 40 -0.05 -5.10 3.63
C ILE A 40 -0.69 -3.98 4.45
N ILE A 41 -1.99 -4.14 4.73
CA ILE A 41 -2.77 -3.16 5.48
C ILE A 41 -2.40 -3.22 6.97
N ASP A 42 -2.34 -4.41 7.55
CA ASP A 42 -2.06 -4.63 8.97
C ASP A 42 -1.36 -5.96 9.22
N ILE A 43 -0.58 -6.01 10.28
CA ILE A 43 0.01 -7.24 10.80
C ILE A 43 -0.24 -7.29 12.30
N ARG A 44 -0.90 -8.36 12.74
CA ARG A 44 -1.10 -8.69 14.14
C ARG A 44 -0.24 -9.87 14.53
N HIS A 45 0.36 -9.83 15.69
CA HIS A 45 1.13 -10.94 16.20
C HIS A 45 0.90 -11.13 17.70
N ILE A 46 0.96 -12.39 18.13
CA ILE A 46 0.84 -12.81 19.52
C ILE A 46 1.98 -13.78 19.81
N VAL A 47 2.76 -13.48 20.87
CA VAL A 47 3.84 -14.37 21.34
C VAL A 47 3.27 -15.31 22.38
N GLU A 48 3.40 -16.62 22.13
CA GLU A 48 3.01 -17.69 23.06
C GLU A 48 4.21 -18.61 23.31
N GLY A 49 4.91 -18.37 24.41
CA GLY A 49 6.16 -19.06 24.70
C GLY A 49 7.21 -18.79 23.61
N ARG A 50 7.67 -19.82 22.92
CA ARG A 50 8.63 -19.73 21.79
C ARG A 50 7.94 -19.68 20.43
N ASN A 51 6.64 -19.55 20.40
CA ASN A 51 5.86 -19.48 19.14
C ASN A 51 5.29 -18.08 18.95
N VAL A 52 5.18 -17.66 17.71
CA VAL A 52 4.56 -16.39 17.32
C VAL A 52 3.43 -16.69 16.34
N LYS A 53 2.21 -16.38 16.74
CA LYS A 53 1.05 -16.37 15.84
C LYS A 53 1.06 -15.06 15.07
N ILE A 54 0.92 -15.14 13.77
CA ILE A 54 0.92 -13.96 12.87
C ILE A 54 -0.33 -14.00 12.02
N GLU A 55 -0.99 -12.87 11.90
CA GLU A 55 -2.11 -12.62 11.01
C GLU A 55 -1.81 -11.38 10.17
N CYS A 56 -1.86 -11.53 8.85
CA CYS A 56 -1.61 -10.46 7.90
C CYS A 56 -2.91 -10.09 7.19
N ILE A 57 -3.23 -8.81 7.14
CA ILE A 57 -4.30 -8.28 6.32
C ILE A 57 -3.67 -7.70 5.06
N VAL A 58 -3.92 -8.35 3.92
CA VAL A 58 -3.33 -7.97 2.62
C VAL A 58 -4.46 -7.66 1.66
N SER A 59 -4.37 -6.54 0.96
CA SER A 59 -5.27 -6.19 -0.13
C SER A 59 -4.63 -6.48 -1.49
N GLY A 60 -5.44 -6.65 -2.53
CA GLY A 60 -4.98 -6.83 -3.91
C GLY A 60 -4.31 -8.18 -4.21
N VAL A 61 -4.27 -9.11 -3.25
CA VAL A 61 -3.73 -10.46 -3.43
C VAL A 61 -4.70 -11.46 -2.82
N SER A 62 -5.00 -12.52 -3.55
CA SER A 62 -5.76 -13.66 -3.07
C SER A 62 -4.82 -14.72 -2.51
N PHE A 63 -5.23 -15.42 -1.46
CA PHE A 63 -4.53 -16.61 -0.93
C PHE A 63 -5.30 -17.90 -1.27
N VAL A 64 -6.31 -17.81 -2.12
CA VAL A 64 -7.08 -18.96 -2.58
C VAL A 64 -6.42 -19.57 -3.80
N SER A 65 -6.14 -20.87 -3.75
CA SER A 65 -5.33 -21.58 -4.77
C SER A 65 -5.93 -21.57 -6.19
N SER A 66 -7.22 -21.28 -6.34
CA SER A 66 -7.91 -21.22 -7.64
C SER A 66 -7.79 -19.86 -8.34
N ASP A 67 -7.28 -18.83 -7.67
CA ASP A 67 -7.17 -17.50 -8.24
C ASP A 67 -5.89 -17.30 -9.03
N GLN A 68 -5.98 -16.60 -10.17
CA GLN A 68 -4.82 -16.27 -11.01
C GLN A 68 -3.83 -15.31 -10.31
N ASN A 69 -4.34 -14.47 -9.39
CA ASN A 69 -3.55 -13.57 -8.56
C ASN A 69 -3.23 -14.16 -7.19
N ASN A 70 -3.00 -15.46 -7.15
CA ASN A 70 -2.72 -16.18 -5.93
C ASN A 70 -1.33 -15.82 -5.40
N GLY A 71 -1.28 -15.38 -4.15
CA GLY A 71 -0.08 -15.02 -3.42
C GLY A 71 0.29 -16.01 -2.34
N LYS A 72 1.50 -15.85 -1.85
CA LYS A 72 2.00 -16.51 -0.64
C LYS A 72 2.88 -15.54 0.15
N ILE A 73 3.10 -15.87 1.41
CA ILE A 73 3.94 -15.10 2.31
C ILE A 73 5.28 -15.80 2.46
N MET A 74 6.36 -15.05 2.22
CA MET A 74 7.70 -15.42 2.60
C MET A 74 8.03 -14.79 3.94
N LEU A 75 8.46 -15.61 4.90
CA LEU A 75 8.90 -15.14 6.20
C LEU A 75 10.42 -15.24 6.31
N TYR A 76 11.00 -14.15 6.80
CA TYR A 76 12.41 -14.09 7.18
C TYR A 76 12.50 -13.75 8.66
N VAL A 77 13.41 -14.41 9.35
CA VAL A 77 13.77 -14.13 10.74
C VAL A 77 15.25 -13.76 10.77
N ASP A 78 15.57 -12.60 11.29
CA ASP A 78 16.94 -12.07 11.36
C ASP A 78 17.68 -12.07 10.03
N GLY A 79 16.95 -11.90 8.94
CA GLY A 79 17.47 -11.85 7.57
C GLY A 79 17.48 -13.20 6.84
N GLU A 80 17.21 -14.31 7.51
CA GLU A 80 17.17 -15.64 6.91
C GLU A 80 15.74 -16.06 6.59
N LYS A 81 15.51 -16.63 5.39
CA LYS A 81 14.22 -17.20 5.02
C LYS A 81 13.96 -18.45 5.84
N VAL A 82 12.87 -18.44 6.61
CA VAL A 82 12.49 -19.54 7.51
C VAL A 82 11.23 -20.27 7.07
N GLY A 83 10.43 -19.68 6.19
CA GLY A 83 9.20 -20.35 5.73
C GLY A 83 8.46 -19.66 4.60
N GLU A 84 7.57 -20.43 3.99
CA GLU A 84 6.59 -19.98 3.02
C GLU A 84 5.20 -20.40 3.50
N TYR A 85 4.25 -19.47 3.43
CA TYR A 85 2.89 -19.69 3.89
C TYR A 85 1.90 -19.31 2.80
N LYS A 86 0.99 -20.24 2.49
CA LYS A 86 -0.08 -20.05 1.49
C LYS A 86 -1.33 -19.43 2.08
N THR A 87 -1.29 -19.08 3.35
CA THR A 87 -2.40 -18.46 4.09
C THR A 87 -1.91 -17.18 4.76
N PRO A 88 -2.78 -16.19 4.93
CA PRO A 88 -2.41 -14.94 5.59
C PRO A 88 -2.26 -15.07 7.12
N ALA A 89 -2.68 -16.18 7.70
CA ALA A 89 -2.51 -16.49 9.11
C ALA A 89 -1.68 -17.75 9.30
N PHE A 90 -0.63 -17.68 10.13
CA PHE A 90 0.32 -18.77 10.34
C PHE A 90 1.01 -18.67 11.70
N ILE A 91 1.73 -19.72 12.07
CA ILE A 91 2.48 -19.80 13.33
C ILE A 91 3.96 -20.03 13.01
N VAL A 92 4.81 -19.15 13.54
CA VAL A 92 6.27 -19.36 13.57
C VAL A 92 6.59 -20.09 14.86
N LYS A 93 7.23 -21.25 14.77
CA LYS A 93 7.48 -22.13 15.91
C LYS A 93 8.94 -22.13 16.32
N ASN A 94 9.18 -22.37 17.62
CA ASN A 94 10.48 -22.65 18.17
C ASN A 94 11.53 -21.53 17.94
N LEU A 95 11.13 -20.27 18.04
CA LEU A 95 12.10 -19.18 18.04
C LEU A 95 12.95 -19.24 19.33
N GLU A 96 14.24 -18.93 19.19
CA GLU A 96 15.13 -18.83 20.35
C GLU A 96 14.75 -17.66 21.26
N PRO A 97 15.04 -17.73 22.57
CA PRO A 97 14.88 -16.56 23.45
C PRO A 97 15.69 -15.37 22.94
N GLY A 98 15.10 -14.19 23.01
CA GLY A 98 15.72 -12.95 22.56
C GLY A 98 14.80 -12.13 21.66
N THR A 99 15.33 -11.04 21.13
CA THR A 99 14.61 -10.17 20.20
C THR A 99 14.96 -10.53 18.76
N HIS A 100 13.92 -10.82 17.97
CA HIS A 100 14.04 -11.21 16.57
C HIS A 100 13.42 -10.16 15.67
N ARG A 101 14.02 -9.93 14.52
CA ARG A 101 13.45 -9.12 13.43
C ARG A 101 12.76 -10.05 12.45
N LEU A 102 11.44 -9.94 12.38
CA LEU A 102 10.64 -10.65 11.39
C LEU A 102 10.38 -9.75 10.20
N LYS A 103 10.57 -10.29 8.99
CA LYS A 103 10.18 -9.64 7.75
C LYS A 103 9.21 -10.53 7.01
N ILE A 104 8.08 -9.96 6.65
CA ILE A 104 7.06 -10.59 5.81
C ILE A 104 7.13 -9.96 4.43
N GLU A 105 7.17 -10.80 3.41
CA GLU A 105 7.13 -10.38 2.01
C GLU A 105 6.03 -11.15 1.29
N VAL A 106 5.21 -10.45 0.52
CA VAL A 106 4.18 -11.08 -0.29
C VAL A 106 4.71 -11.29 -1.70
N VAL A 107 4.61 -12.53 -2.16
CA VAL A 107 5.10 -12.96 -3.48
C VAL A 107 4.01 -13.73 -4.22
N ASN A 108 4.13 -13.84 -5.53
CA ASN A 108 3.27 -14.70 -6.33
C ASN A 108 3.69 -16.18 -6.22
N GLN A 109 2.97 -17.07 -6.89
CA GLN A 109 3.27 -18.50 -6.87
C GLN A 109 4.65 -18.85 -7.41
N ASN A 110 5.21 -18.04 -8.30
CA ASN A 110 6.54 -18.21 -8.89
C ASN A 110 7.65 -17.56 -8.08
N ASN A 111 7.39 -17.15 -6.83
CA ASN A 111 8.32 -16.43 -5.95
C ASN A 111 8.72 -15.03 -6.45
N LEU A 112 7.98 -14.44 -7.37
CA LEU A 112 8.21 -13.06 -7.76
C LEU A 112 7.56 -12.12 -6.77
N SER A 113 8.33 -11.18 -6.25
CA SER A 113 7.86 -10.20 -5.28
C SER A 113 6.84 -9.24 -5.90
N TYR A 114 5.77 -8.97 -5.15
CA TYR A 114 4.88 -7.84 -5.45
C TYR A 114 5.47 -6.49 -5.02
N GLY A 115 6.68 -6.48 -4.45
CA GLY A 115 7.31 -5.26 -3.92
C GLY A 115 6.77 -4.82 -2.57
N ILE A 116 5.90 -5.63 -1.95
CA ILE A 116 5.30 -5.32 -0.64
C ILE A 116 5.91 -6.19 0.45
N ASN A 117 6.47 -5.54 1.45
CA ASN A 117 7.01 -6.20 2.63
C ASN A 117 6.82 -5.33 3.87
N ARG A 118 6.88 -5.97 5.03
CA ARG A 118 6.85 -5.29 6.32
C ARG A 118 7.77 -6.00 7.31
N GLN A 119 8.43 -5.20 8.14
CA GLN A 119 9.31 -5.68 9.20
C GLN A 119 8.81 -5.22 10.56
N PHE A 120 8.96 -6.08 11.57
CA PHE A 120 8.64 -5.78 12.95
C PHE A 120 9.52 -6.61 13.90
N LEU A 121 9.56 -6.21 15.16
CA LEU A 121 10.34 -6.91 16.18
C LEU A 121 9.41 -7.72 17.08
N VAL A 122 9.87 -8.91 17.47
CA VAL A 122 9.24 -9.73 18.50
C VAL A 122 10.28 -10.12 19.53
N THR A 123 9.87 -10.20 20.80
CA THR A 123 10.75 -10.65 21.89
C THR A 123 10.20 -11.93 22.49
N ILE A 124 11.04 -12.97 22.47
CA ILE A 124 10.79 -14.27 23.09
C ILE A 124 11.47 -14.27 24.46
N LYS A 125 10.71 -14.62 25.48
CA LYS A 125 11.20 -14.71 26.88
C LYS A 125 11.77 -16.07 27.17
#